data_7623647845c2ecccf7999a76a3197bd4
#
_entry.id   7623647845c2ecccf7999a76a3197bd4
#
_cell.length_a   1.000
_cell.length_b   1.000
_cell.length_c   1.000
_cell.angle_alpha   90.00
_cell.angle_beta   90.00
_cell.angle_gamma   90.00
#
_symmetry.space_group_name_H-M   'P 1'
#
loop_
_entity.id
_entity.type
_entity.pdbx_description
1 polymer ?
#
loop_
_entity_poly.entity_id
_entity_poly.type
_entity_poly.pdbx_seq_one_letter_code
_entity_poly.pdbx_strand_id
1 'polypeptide(L)'
;MSSSAQHDQFRPRRSRLRRRALPAAAVATMSGLTLGALPGVAAATQHQSRPAAVQRSSRPAIAAPGAVAYVYGNKPSVTNYTPKRVDSFNSSGERIHIHRSSTGKYQVTFFGLGPFASQGTVDVTAEGLMPEQCNVVRWVPDSTGANLLVKVDCWTVAGAVLDSPFMAAFTSGGSTTGTTDFVWAYNPTAHSYTPQAAYQFNSSGGTNTIQHLGAGRYEVFLPGPVVADGSVKVTAYGSNANFCQVDQWIAASPGQNVFVDCFSPAGTPANNRFTMTFTASDDLLGDGASFSGYLWGNDPTSSTYTPAAQYQFDTAGTTATVTKLPPNPGEGQASWPNEADGDQGDQQGTAYGSTPAHCIIDGPIGINGNEAGDVFCFDTSGNLLDTLYTTQWMVG
;
A
#
# COMPACT_ATOMS: atom_id res chain seq x y z
N MET A 1 -26.99 -6.88 -50.13
CA MET A 1 -25.86 -5.99 -50.29
C MET A 1 -25.17 -5.92 -48.92
N SER A 2 -24.06 -6.60 -48.83
CA SER A 2 -23.29 -6.83 -47.61
C SER A 2 -22.30 -5.71 -47.40
N SER A 3 -22.23 -5.12 -46.17
CA SER A 3 -21.14 -4.23 -45.78
C SER A 3 -20.59 -4.74 -44.45
N SER A 4 -19.43 -5.40 -44.54
CA SER A 4 -18.63 -5.80 -43.41
C SER A 4 -17.75 -4.63 -42.98
N ALA A 5 -17.89 -4.13 -41.74
CA ALA A 5 -16.98 -3.20 -41.14
C ALA A 5 -15.85 -3.98 -40.42
N GLN A 6 -14.61 -3.79 -40.91
CA GLN A 6 -13.39 -4.28 -40.28
C GLN A 6 -13.10 -3.47 -39.00
N HIS A 7 -12.95 -4.15 -37.89
CA HIS A 7 -12.35 -3.61 -36.67
C HIS A 7 -10.83 -3.63 -36.83
N ASP A 8 -10.25 -2.45 -36.97
CA ASP A 8 -8.81 -2.23 -36.95
C ASP A 8 -8.30 -2.25 -35.51
N GLN A 9 -7.40 -3.20 -35.21
CA GLN A 9 -6.77 -3.34 -33.91
C GLN A 9 -5.61 -2.32 -33.81
N PHE A 10 -5.81 -1.25 -33.04
CA PHE A 10 -4.72 -0.38 -32.62
C PHE A 10 -3.83 -1.11 -31.62
N ARG A 11 -2.66 -1.58 -32.06
CA ARG A 11 -1.54 -1.93 -31.20
C ARG A 11 -0.66 -0.69 -31.04
N PRO A 12 -0.34 -0.24 -29.82
CA PRO A 12 0.62 0.85 -29.64
C PRO A 12 2.03 0.40 -30.07
N ARG A 13 2.64 1.18 -30.93
CA ARG A 13 4.05 1.00 -31.34
C ARG A 13 4.96 1.43 -30.19
N ARG A 14 5.70 0.50 -29.61
CA ARG A 14 6.81 0.78 -28.69
C ARG A 14 7.89 1.58 -29.43
N SER A 15 8.09 2.85 -29.05
CA SER A 15 9.19 3.68 -29.53
C SER A 15 10.48 3.32 -28.80
N ARG A 16 11.43 2.73 -29.52
CA ARG A 16 12.81 2.53 -29.02
C ARG A 16 13.54 3.86 -28.99
N LEU A 17 13.74 4.45 -27.82
CA LEU A 17 14.64 5.58 -27.63
C LEU A 17 16.09 5.11 -27.70
N ARG A 18 16.82 5.62 -28.67
CA ARG A 18 18.29 5.42 -28.84
C ARG A 18 19.04 6.23 -27.78
N ARG A 19 19.86 5.53 -27.00
CA ARG A 19 20.81 6.12 -26.05
C ARG A 19 21.86 6.97 -26.77
N ARG A 20 22.10 8.18 -26.29
CA ARG A 20 23.35 8.93 -26.51
C ARG A 20 24.15 8.90 -25.23
N ALA A 21 25.39 8.40 -25.33
CA ALA A 21 26.38 8.41 -24.27
C ALA A 21 26.98 9.80 -24.09
N LEU A 22 27.14 10.27 -22.88
CA LEU A 22 27.92 11.45 -22.50
C LEU A 22 29.22 11.03 -21.77
N PRO A 23 30.33 11.76 -21.95
CA PRO A 23 31.63 11.36 -21.47
C PRO A 23 31.88 11.73 -20.01
N ALA A 24 32.75 10.92 -19.38
CA ALA A 24 33.24 11.07 -18.02
C ALA A 24 34.12 12.32 -17.86
N ALA A 25 33.97 13.05 -16.78
CA ALA A 25 34.89 14.10 -16.35
C ALA A 25 35.57 13.74 -15.01
N ALA A 26 36.84 14.11 -14.96
CA ALA A 26 37.87 13.63 -14.06
C ALA A 26 37.79 14.15 -12.61
N VAL A 27 38.30 13.31 -11.72
CA VAL A 27 38.60 13.54 -10.31
C VAL A 27 39.81 14.49 -10.14
N ALA A 28 39.71 15.44 -9.24
CA ALA A 28 40.85 16.16 -8.67
C ALA A 28 40.93 15.95 -7.15
N THR A 29 41.99 15.33 -6.73
CA THR A 29 42.40 15.15 -5.34
C THR A 29 43.07 16.41 -4.81
N MET A 30 42.78 16.84 -3.59
CA MET A 30 43.69 17.67 -2.79
C MET A 30 43.79 17.16 -1.35
N SER A 31 45.04 16.83 -1.03
CA SER A 31 45.57 16.50 0.29
C SER A 31 45.88 17.78 1.08
N GLY A 32 45.82 17.71 2.40
CA GLY A 32 46.38 18.77 3.24
C GLY A 32 46.24 18.54 4.73
N LEU A 33 47.32 18.11 5.34
CA LEU A 33 47.61 17.93 6.76
C LEU A 33 47.24 19.12 7.64
N THR A 34 46.98 18.87 8.95
CA THR A 34 47.90 19.25 10.05
C THR A 34 47.46 18.67 11.41
N LEU A 35 48.40 18.06 12.09
CA LEU A 35 48.35 17.68 13.51
C LEU A 35 48.44 18.91 14.42
N GLY A 36 47.65 18.92 15.49
CA GLY A 36 47.80 19.81 16.62
C GLY A 36 47.60 19.03 17.93
N ALA A 37 48.67 18.78 18.67
CA ALA A 37 48.67 18.20 20.00
C ALA A 37 48.36 19.28 21.05
N LEU A 38 47.54 19.00 22.06
CA LEU A 38 47.45 19.75 23.31
C LEU A 38 47.36 18.82 24.53
N PRO A 39 47.72 19.30 25.71
CA PRO A 39 48.30 18.51 26.80
C PRO A 39 47.29 17.96 27.79
N GLY A 40 47.77 17.01 28.60
CA GLY A 40 47.03 16.22 29.56
C GLY A 40 46.34 16.98 30.68
N VAL A 41 45.21 16.45 31.10
CA VAL A 41 44.53 16.78 32.33
C VAL A 41 44.34 15.51 33.16
N ALA A 42 44.67 15.64 34.45
CA ALA A 42 44.77 14.60 35.45
C ALA A 42 43.49 13.78 35.64
N ALA A 43 43.62 12.49 35.84
CA ALA A 43 42.55 11.59 36.20
C ALA A 43 42.08 11.79 37.64
N ALA A 44 40.83 12.16 37.81
CA ALA A 44 40.11 12.05 39.09
C ALA A 44 39.36 10.71 39.08
N THR A 45 39.75 9.81 39.98
CA THR A 45 39.05 8.57 40.27
C THR A 45 37.68 8.85 40.88
N GLN A 46 36.61 8.74 40.08
CA GLN A 46 35.25 8.69 40.60
C GLN A 46 34.84 7.22 40.81
N HIS A 47 34.45 6.93 42.02
CA HIS A 47 33.76 5.68 42.40
C HIS A 47 32.45 5.58 41.61
N GLN A 48 32.39 4.74 40.58
CA GLN A 48 31.17 4.42 39.90
C GLN A 48 30.36 3.43 40.72
N SER A 49 29.28 3.93 41.34
CA SER A 49 28.18 3.08 41.83
C SER A 49 27.54 2.35 40.63
N ARG A 50 27.53 1.05 40.71
CA ARG A 50 26.95 0.12 39.72
C ARG A 50 25.48 0.48 39.49
N PRO A 51 25.04 0.78 38.26
CA PRO A 51 23.62 0.98 38.00
C PRO A 51 22.84 -0.32 38.28
N ALA A 52 21.70 -0.19 38.96
CA ALA A 52 20.77 -1.29 39.16
C ALA A 52 20.37 -1.85 37.76
N ALA A 53 20.33 -3.18 37.68
CA ALA A 53 19.90 -3.86 36.47
C ALA A 53 18.51 -3.36 36.07
N VAL A 54 18.42 -2.64 34.95
CA VAL A 54 17.15 -2.31 34.29
C VAL A 54 16.52 -3.66 33.94
N GLN A 55 15.43 -3.97 34.63
CA GLN A 55 14.57 -5.08 34.23
C GLN A 55 14.13 -4.79 32.79
N ARG A 56 14.67 -5.56 31.83
CA ARG A 56 14.12 -5.60 30.49
C ARG A 56 12.68 -6.10 30.65
N SER A 57 11.72 -5.21 30.40
CA SER A 57 10.34 -5.64 30.19
C SER A 57 10.39 -6.71 29.12
N SER A 58 9.86 -7.88 29.41
CA SER A 58 9.70 -8.95 28.43
C SER A 58 8.90 -8.38 27.27
N ARG A 59 9.56 -8.18 26.12
CA ARG A 59 8.88 -7.86 24.87
C ARG A 59 7.79 -8.93 24.67
N PRO A 60 6.53 -8.54 24.42
CA PRO A 60 5.50 -9.53 24.10
C PRO A 60 6.04 -10.45 23.01
N ALA A 61 5.75 -11.73 23.09
CA ALA A 61 6.11 -12.67 22.04
C ALA A 61 5.54 -12.12 20.71
N ILE A 62 6.42 -11.87 19.73
CA ILE A 62 6.00 -11.49 18.39
C ILE A 62 5.08 -12.60 17.90
N ALA A 63 3.88 -12.23 17.46
CA ALA A 63 2.95 -13.19 16.89
C ALA A 63 3.66 -13.94 15.75
N ALA A 64 3.39 -15.25 15.62
CA ALA A 64 3.90 -16.03 14.49
C ALA A 64 3.53 -15.31 13.17
N PRO A 65 4.34 -15.48 12.10
CA PRO A 65 4.02 -14.90 10.80
C PRO A 65 2.56 -15.18 10.46
N GLY A 66 1.81 -14.15 10.13
CA GLY A 66 0.40 -14.27 9.78
C GLY A 66 0.24 -14.91 8.41
N ALA A 67 -0.98 -15.37 8.10
CA ALA A 67 -1.31 -15.77 6.73
C ALA A 67 -1.42 -14.53 5.85
N VAL A 68 -0.83 -14.61 4.66
CA VAL A 68 -0.80 -13.53 3.67
C VAL A 68 -1.12 -14.06 2.29
N ALA A 69 -1.74 -13.24 1.47
CA ALA A 69 -2.03 -13.57 0.07
C ALA A 69 -2.32 -12.31 -0.73
N TYR A 70 -2.06 -12.36 -2.03
CA TYR A 70 -2.53 -11.34 -2.96
C TYR A 70 -3.01 -11.95 -4.29
N VAL A 71 -3.73 -11.14 -5.05
CA VAL A 71 -4.19 -11.52 -6.38
C VAL A 71 -4.42 -10.32 -7.27
N TYR A 72 -3.96 -10.43 -8.50
CA TYR A 72 -4.34 -9.55 -9.60
C TYR A 72 -5.55 -10.12 -10.34
N GLY A 73 -6.67 -9.43 -10.21
CA GLY A 73 -7.94 -9.74 -10.86
C GLY A 73 -8.00 -9.24 -12.31
N ASN A 74 -7.11 -9.74 -13.18
CA ASN A 74 -6.83 -9.22 -14.53
C ASN A 74 -7.83 -9.63 -15.64
N LYS A 75 -8.91 -10.34 -15.29
CA LYS A 75 -9.94 -10.77 -16.26
C LYS A 75 -11.34 -10.37 -15.78
N PRO A 76 -11.64 -9.07 -15.72
CA PRO A 76 -12.80 -8.55 -15.03
C PRO A 76 -14.15 -9.01 -15.62
N SER A 77 -14.21 -9.40 -16.90
CA SER A 77 -15.42 -9.89 -17.56
C SER A 77 -15.61 -11.41 -17.52
N VAL A 78 -14.59 -12.17 -17.06
CA VAL A 78 -14.63 -13.64 -17.03
C VAL A 78 -15.33 -14.13 -15.77
N THR A 79 -16.36 -14.96 -15.92
CA THR A 79 -17.19 -15.45 -14.81
C THR A 79 -16.41 -16.25 -13.78
N ASN A 80 -15.51 -17.15 -14.21
CA ASN A 80 -14.70 -18.00 -13.32
C ASN A 80 -13.31 -18.19 -13.88
N TYR A 81 -12.28 -17.98 -13.09
CA TYR A 81 -10.92 -18.30 -13.48
C TYR A 81 -9.97 -18.45 -12.27
N THR A 82 -8.87 -19.12 -12.52
CA THR A 82 -7.71 -19.19 -11.62
C THR A 82 -6.65 -18.22 -12.14
N PRO A 83 -6.21 -17.24 -11.37
CA PRO A 83 -5.11 -16.36 -11.75
C PRO A 83 -3.82 -17.14 -12.00
N LYS A 84 -2.92 -16.62 -12.79
CA LYS A 84 -1.58 -17.20 -12.96
C LYS A 84 -0.78 -17.01 -11.66
N ARG A 85 0.25 -17.85 -11.46
CA ARG A 85 1.13 -17.73 -10.30
C ARG A 85 1.90 -16.41 -10.28
N VAL A 86 2.24 -15.85 -11.43
CA VAL A 86 2.88 -14.54 -11.54
C VAL A 86 1.96 -13.40 -11.10
N ASP A 87 0.65 -13.61 -11.16
CA ASP A 87 -0.40 -12.64 -10.80
C ASP A 87 -0.97 -12.91 -9.39
N SER A 88 -0.37 -13.82 -8.60
CA SER A 88 -0.99 -14.21 -7.33
C SER A 88 -0.05 -14.98 -6.41
N PHE A 89 -0.21 -14.74 -5.11
CA PHE A 89 0.48 -15.44 -4.03
C PHE A 89 -0.50 -15.89 -2.94
N ASN A 90 -0.24 -17.04 -2.34
CA ASN A 90 -1.02 -17.55 -1.22
C ASN A 90 -0.08 -18.32 -0.27
N SER A 91 0.12 -17.83 0.93
CA SER A 91 1.02 -18.41 1.92
C SER A 91 0.64 -19.83 2.37
N SER A 92 -0.60 -20.27 2.12
CA SER A 92 -0.98 -21.68 2.33
C SER A 92 -0.41 -22.62 1.26
N GLY A 93 0.14 -22.11 0.17
CA GLY A 93 0.56 -22.88 -0.99
C GLY A 93 -0.59 -23.36 -1.90
N GLU A 94 -1.83 -23.11 -1.48
CA GLU A 94 -3.03 -23.49 -2.23
C GLU A 94 -3.34 -22.47 -3.35
N ARG A 95 -4.27 -22.87 -4.24
CA ARG A 95 -4.70 -22.02 -5.35
C ARG A 95 -5.52 -20.82 -4.89
N ILE A 96 -5.73 -19.88 -5.83
CA ILE A 96 -6.69 -18.78 -5.72
C ILE A 96 -7.70 -18.92 -6.85
N HIS A 97 -8.95 -18.55 -6.61
CA HIS A 97 -10.01 -18.57 -7.61
C HIS A 97 -10.80 -17.27 -7.57
N ILE A 98 -11.13 -16.72 -8.73
CA ILE A 98 -11.98 -15.54 -8.84
C ILE A 98 -13.28 -15.92 -9.54
N HIS A 99 -14.40 -15.53 -8.92
CA HIS A 99 -15.74 -15.66 -9.44
C HIS A 99 -16.36 -14.27 -9.60
N ARG A 100 -16.74 -13.91 -10.82
CA ARG A 100 -17.53 -12.72 -11.11
C ARG A 100 -19.00 -13.08 -11.02
N SER A 101 -19.70 -12.55 -10.03
CA SER A 101 -21.13 -12.82 -9.80
C SER A 101 -22.05 -11.96 -10.68
N SER A 102 -21.63 -10.75 -11.01
CA SER A 102 -22.30 -9.81 -11.94
C SER A 102 -21.31 -8.71 -12.33
N THR A 103 -21.73 -7.75 -13.14
CA THR A 103 -20.93 -6.58 -13.49
C THR A 103 -20.39 -5.92 -12.23
N GLY A 104 -19.06 -5.70 -12.19
CA GLY A 104 -18.34 -5.04 -11.09
C GLY A 104 -18.34 -5.78 -9.76
N LYS A 105 -18.77 -7.04 -9.69
CA LYS A 105 -18.89 -7.78 -8.42
C LYS A 105 -18.15 -9.10 -8.47
N TYR A 106 -17.14 -9.21 -7.63
CA TYR A 106 -16.21 -10.32 -7.60
C TYR A 106 -16.17 -10.99 -6.23
N GLN A 107 -15.88 -12.29 -6.25
CA GLN A 107 -15.49 -13.05 -5.08
C GLN A 107 -14.14 -13.72 -5.35
N VAL A 108 -13.14 -13.35 -4.57
CA VAL A 108 -11.85 -14.02 -4.52
C VAL A 108 -11.92 -15.09 -3.44
N THR A 109 -11.49 -16.30 -3.77
CA THR A 109 -11.33 -17.40 -2.81
C THR A 109 -9.85 -17.70 -2.65
N PHE A 110 -9.31 -17.42 -1.48
CA PHE A 110 -7.96 -17.85 -1.08
C PHE A 110 -8.11 -19.18 -0.33
N PHE A 111 -7.75 -20.27 -1.00
CA PHE A 111 -7.88 -21.61 -0.41
C PHE A 111 -6.90 -21.79 0.75
N GLY A 112 -7.34 -22.48 1.79
CA GLY A 112 -6.53 -22.75 2.98
C GLY A 112 -6.44 -21.59 4.00
N LEU A 113 -6.92 -20.38 3.69
CA LEU A 113 -6.80 -19.21 4.58
C LEU A 113 -8.05 -18.93 5.44
N GLY A 114 -9.05 -19.81 5.43
CA GLY A 114 -10.27 -19.64 6.24
C GLY A 114 -10.02 -19.43 7.73
N PRO A 115 -9.12 -20.17 8.39
CA PRO A 115 -8.82 -19.99 9.81
C PRO A 115 -8.31 -18.59 10.19
N PHE A 116 -7.74 -17.86 9.24
CA PHE A 116 -7.19 -16.51 9.44
C PHE A 116 -8.17 -15.38 9.08
N ALA A 117 -9.32 -15.71 8.49
CA ALA A 117 -10.27 -14.73 7.99
C ALA A 117 -10.75 -13.69 9.02
N SER A 118 -10.83 -14.10 10.30
CA SER A 118 -11.21 -13.21 11.41
C SER A 118 -10.01 -12.67 12.20
N GLN A 119 -8.83 -12.63 11.61
CA GLN A 119 -7.60 -12.15 12.25
C GLN A 119 -6.80 -11.20 11.36
N GLY A 120 -7.42 -10.73 10.27
CA GLY A 120 -6.70 -9.99 9.24
C GLY A 120 -7.48 -8.83 8.66
N THR A 121 -6.87 -8.20 7.69
CA THR A 121 -7.40 -7.10 6.87
C THR A 121 -7.25 -7.39 5.39
N VAL A 122 -7.97 -6.63 4.57
CA VAL A 122 -7.88 -6.68 3.11
C VAL A 122 -7.71 -5.26 2.58
N ASP A 123 -6.73 -5.06 1.71
CA ASP A 123 -6.58 -3.85 0.92
C ASP A 123 -6.89 -4.17 -0.55
N VAL A 124 -7.53 -3.22 -1.24
CA VAL A 124 -7.91 -3.36 -2.65
C VAL A 124 -7.65 -2.05 -3.37
N THR A 125 -6.99 -2.13 -4.52
CA THR A 125 -6.79 -1.01 -5.44
C THR A 125 -7.28 -1.41 -6.83
N ALA A 126 -8.03 -0.52 -7.51
CA ALA A 126 -8.36 -0.71 -8.91
C ALA A 126 -7.10 -0.63 -9.78
N GLU A 127 -7.08 -1.39 -10.88
CA GLU A 127 -5.93 -1.44 -11.79
C GLU A 127 -6.37 -1.06 -13.20
N GLY A 128 -5.51 -0.32 -13.92
CA GLY A 128 -5.71 0.11 -15.29
C GLY A 128 -5.42 1.59 -15.51
N LEU A 129 -6.04 2.16 -16.55
CA LEU A 129 -5.79 3.54 -16.99
C LEU A 129 -7.02 4.46 -16.86
N MET A 130 -8.12 3.92 -16.37
CA MET A 130 -9.40 4.64 -16.30
C MET A 130 -9.77 4.96 -14.85
N PRO A 131 -10.50 6.06 -14.61
CA PRO A 131 -10.85 6.52 -13.27
C PRO A 131 -11.87 5.59 -12.59
N GLU A 132 -11.42 4.43 -12.19
CA GLU A 132 -12.21 3.39 -11.56
C GLU A 132 -11.83 3.27 -10.08
N GLN A 133 -12.72 2.72 -9.28
CA GLN A 133 -12.46 2.44 -7.88
C GLN A 133 -13.01 1.08 -7.49
N CYS A 134 -12.30 0.35 -6.65
CA CYS A 134 -12.72 -0.93 -6.12
C CYS A 134 -12.64 -0.92 -4.59
N ASN A 135 -13.65 -1.49 -3.95
CA ASN A 135 -13.75 -1.55 -2.49
C ASN A 135 -13.85 -2.98 -1.99
N VAL A 136 -13.44 -3.19 -0.77
CA VAL A 136 -13.73 -4.41 -0.03
C VAL A 136 -15.17 -4.37 0.45
N VAL A 137 -15.99 -5.34 0.06
CA VAL A 137 -17.36 -5.48 0.57
C VAL A 137 -17.37 -6.26 1.87
N ARG A 138 -16.61 -7.35 1.91
CA ARG A 138 -16.39 -8.16 3.12
C ARG A 138 -15.31 -9.22 2.88
N TRP A 139 -14.76 -9.73 3.96
CA TRP A 139 -13.99 -10.97 3.97
C TRP A 139 -14.47 -11.85 5.13
N VAL A 140 -14.59 -13.14 4.87
CA VAL A 140 -15.13 -14.13 5.83
C VAL A 140 -14.59 -15.51 5.49
N PRO A 141 -14.57 -16.46 6.43
CA PRO A 141 -14.38 -17.85 6.08
C PRO A 141 -15.56 -18.35 5.23
N ASP A 142 -15.34 -19.36 4.39
CA ASP A 142 -16.41 -20.08 3.72
C ASP A 142 -17.24 -20.92 4.73
N SER A 143 -18.29 -21.57 4.23
CA SER A 143 -19.15 -22.39 5.10
C SER A 143 -18.46 -23.59 5.74
N THR A 144 -17.31 -24.01 5.23
CA THR A 144 -16.48 -25.08 5.80
C THR A 144 -15.46 -24.55 6.80
N GLY A 145 -15.22 -23.25 6.83
CA GLY A 145 -14.15 -22.61 7.60
C GLY A 145 -12.75 -22.82 7.03
N ALA A 146 -12.62 -23.49 5.88
CA ALA A 146 -11.32 -23.82 5.30
C ALA A 146 -10.73 -22.70 4.45
N ASN A 147 -11.57 -21.93 3.75
CA ASN A 147 -11.13 -20.96 2.76
C ASN A 147 -11.55 -19.53 3.15
N LEU A 148 -10.73 -18.56 2.77
CA LEU A 148 -11.05 -17.14 2.90
C LEU A 148 -11.78 -16.66 1.65
N LEU A 149 -12.96 -16.10 1.82
CA LEU A 149 -13.74 -15.45 0.77
C LEU A 149 -13.63 -13.93 0.93
N VAL A 150 -13.10 -13.26 -0.08
CA VAL A 150 -13.05 -11.79 -0.18
C VAL A 150 -14.01 -11.35 -1.27
N LYS A 151 -14.93 -10.42 -0.96
CA LYS A 151 -15.80 -9.79 -1.95
C LYS A 151 -15.29 -8.40 -2.28
N VAL A 152 -15.20 -8.13 -3.57
CA VAL A 152 -14.77 -6.86 -4.15
C VAL A 152 -15.88 -6.36 -5.07
N ASP A 153 -16.27 -5.10 -4.88
CA ASP A 153 -17.15 -4.40 -5.82
C ASP A 153 -16.37 -3.22 -6.43
N CYS A 154 -16.56 -2.98 -7.74
CA CYS A 154 -15.89 -1.91 -8.48
C CYS A 154 -16.92 -0.99 -9.15
N TRP A 155 -16.55 0.30 -9.26
CA TRP A 155 -17.42 1.37 -9.79
C TRP A 155 -16.64 2.36 -10.65
N THR A 156 -17.37 3.07 -11.49
CA THR A 156 -16.91 4.32 -12.09
C THR A 156 -16.83 5.43 -11.03
N VAL A 157 -16.14 6.52 -11.31
CA VAL A 157 -16.15 7.72 -10.44
C VAL A 157 -17.56 8.26 -10.17
N ALA A 158 -18.49 8.08 -11.10
CA ALA A 158 -19.89 8.49 -10.93
C ALA A 158 -20.71 7.52 -10.06
N GLY A 159 -20.11 6.43 -9.57
CA GLY A 159 -20.75 5.45 -8.70
C GLY A 159 -21.59 4.40 -9.42
N ALA A 160 -21.48 4.25 -10.74
CA ALA A 160 -22.07 3.13 -11.47
C ALA A 160 -21.18 1.89 -11.38
N VAL A 161 -21.75 0.70 -11.19
CA VAL A 161 -20.99 -0.56 -11.17
C VAL A 161 -20.32 -0.81 -12.51
N LEU A 162 -19.07 -1.27 -12.47
CA LEU A 162 -18.21 -1.46 -13.65
C LEU A 162 -17.32 -2.67 -13.47
N ASP A 163 -17.14 -3.45 -14.54
CA ASP A 163 -16.10 -4.48 -14.57
C ASP A 163 -14.72 -3.81 -14.69
N SER A 164 -13.93 -3.92 -13.66
CA SER A 164 -12.58 -3.36 -13.56
C SER A 164 -11.60 -4.42 -13.11
N PRO A 165 -10.39 -4.46 -13.64
CA PRO A 165 -9.29 -5.17 -13.00
C PRO A 165 -9.01 -4.56 -11.61
N PHE A 166 -8.45 -5.38 -10.73
CA PHE A 166 -8.10 -4.93 -9.37
C PHE A 166 -6.96 -5.77 -8.80
N MET A 167 -6.23 -5.19 -7.88
CA MET A 167 -5.35 -5.91 -6.98
C MET A 167 -5.96 -6.00 -5.60
N ALA A 168 -5.82 -7.16 -4.95
CA ALA A 168 -6.34 -7.39 -3.61
C ALA A 168 -5.34 -8.16 -2.77
N ALA A 169 -4.96 -7.60 -1.63
CA ALA A 169 -4.04 -8.20 -0.67
C ALA A 169 -4.76 -8.51 0.65
N PHE A 170 -4.46 -9.66 1.24
CA PHE A 170 -4.88 -10.06 2.59
C PHE A 170 -3.66 -10.24 3.46
N THR A 171 -3.71 -9.68 4.67
CA THR A 171 -2.73 -9.94 5.73
C THR A 171 -3.42 -10.19 7.06
N SER A 172 -2.89 -11.13 7.86
CA SER A 172 -3.38 -11.45 9.22
C SER A 172 -2.31 -11.32 10.30
N GLY A 173 -1.23 -10.66 10.02
CA GLY A 173 -0.13 -10.46 10.96
C GLY A 173 0.85 -9.44 10.43
N GLY A 174 1.99 -9.36 11.07
CA GLY A 174 3.07 -8.46 10.70
C GLY A 174 4.38 -9.20 10.58
N SER A 175 5.40 -8.46 10.20
CA SER A 175 6.78 -8.91 10.15
C SER A 175 7.40 -9.01 11.54
N THR A 176 8.47 -9.78 11.62
CA THR A 176 9.32 -9.85 12.81
C THR A 176 10.35 -8.71 12.89
N THR A 177 10.54 -7.97 11.81
CA THR A 177 11.60 -6.96 11.66
C THR A 177 11.09 -5.53 11.53
N GLY A 178 9.92 -5.32 10.95
CA GLY A 178 9.31 -4.01 10.74
C GLY A 178 8.13 -3.71 11.65
N THR A 179 7.36 -2.72 11.29
CA THR A 179 6.08 -2.36 11.92
C THR A 179 4.96 -2.61 10.93
N THR A 180 3.97 -3.39 11.35
CA THR A 180 2.72 -3.56 10.62
C THR A 180 1.58 -3.39 11.61
N ASP A 181 0.70 -2.45 11.34
CA ASP A 181 -0.50 -2.20 12.13
C ASP A 181 -1.70 -2.10 11.20
N PHE A 182 -2.83 -2.66 11.56
CA PHE A 182 -4.05 -2.51 10.77
C PHE A 182 -5.31 -2.43 11.62
N VAL A 183 -6.34 -1.85 11.04
CA VAL A 183 -7.69 -1.78 11.64
C VAL A 183 -8.78 -1.94 10.57
N TRP A 184 -9.89 -2.54 10.98
CA TRP A 184 -11.17 -2.39 10.29
C TRP A 184 -12.05 -1.38 11.05
N ALA A 185 -12.27 -0.23 10.43
CA ALA A 185 -13.14 0.82 10.95
C ALA A 185 -14.62 0.48 10.66
N TYR A 186 -15.20 -0.38 11.50
CA TYR A 186 -16.53 -0.95 11.26
C TYR A 186 -17.69 -0.05 11.69
N ASN A 187 -17.46 0.93 12.55
CA ASN A 187 -18.50 1.79 13.11
C ASN A 187 -18.27 3.27 12.75
N PRO A 188 -18.73 3.70 11.56
CA PRO A 188 -18.36 4.99 10.97
C PRO A 188 -19.02 6.19 11.64
N THR A 189 -19.91 6.00 12.61
CA THR A 189 -20.62 7.08 13.30
C THR A 189 -20.35 7.14 14.81
N ALA A 190 -19.64 6.15 15.36
CA ALA A 190 -19.28 6.16 16.77
C ALA A 190 -18.21 7.22 17.04
N HIS A 191 -18.44 8.07 18.05
CA HIS A 191 -17.52 9.16 18.40
C HIS A 191 -16.10 8.66 18.70
N SER A 192 -15.97 7.57 19.43
CA SER A 192 -14.70 6.88 19.69
C SER A 192 -14.93 5.42 20.01
N TYR A 193 -14.05 4.54 19.56
CA TYR A 193 -14.13 3.10 19.86
C TYR A 193 -12.81 2.39 19.61
N THR A 194 -12.69 1.23 20.22
CA THR A 194 -11.66 0.24 19.91
C THR A 194 -12.18 -0.69 18.81
N PRO A 195 -11.46 -0.90 17.70
CA PRO A 195 -11.80 -1.91 16.71
C PRO A 195 -11.95 -3.28 17.35
N GLN A 196 -12.75 -4.15 16.73
CA GLN A 196 -12.86 -5.53 17.21
C GLN A 196 -11.49 -6.23 17.19
N ALA A 197 -11.13 -6.89 18.27
CA ALA A 197 -9.83 -7.55 18.44
C ALA A 197 -9.47 -8.51 17.28
N ALA A 198 -10.48 -9.13 16.68
CA ALA A 198 -10.34 -10.01 15.52
C ALA A 198 -9.95 -9.29 14.22
N TYR A 199 -10.13 -7.97 14.15
CA TYR A 199 -9.95 -7.18 12.93
C TYR A 199 -9.07 -5.95 13.18
N GLN A 200 -8.14 -6.08 14.08
CA GLN A 200 -7.05 -5.14 14.32
C GLN A 200 -5.78 -5.90 14.67
N PHE A 201 -4.67 -5.32 14.33
CA PHE A 201 -3.36 -5.79 14.71
C PHE A 201 -2.47 -4.59 15.02
N ASN A 202 -1.57 -4.76 15.97
CA ASN A 202 -0.54 -3.79 16.28
C ASN A 202 0.74 -4.53 16.65
N SER A 203 1.76 -4.37 15.86
CA SER A 203 3.03 -5.09 15.99
C SER A 203 3.76 -4.80 17.30
N SER A 204 3.45 -3.66 17.96
CA SER A 204 3.96 -3.34 19.31
C SER A 204 3.16 -4.00 20.45
N GLY A 205 2.05 -4.68 20.12
CA GLY A 205 1.13 -5.28 21.09
C GLY A 205 0.15 -4.28 21.72
N GLY A 206 0.09 -3.06 21.21
CA GLY A 206 -0.86 -2.04 21.63
C GLY A 206 -2.29 -2.31 21.16
N THR A 207 -3.24 -1.54 21.65
CA THR A 207 -4.64 -1.58 21.20
C THR A 207 -4.96 -0.33 20.43
N ASN A 208 -5.28 -0.46 19.15
CA ASN A 208 -5.62 0.66 18.28
C ASN A 208 -6.97 1.27 18.68
N THR A 209 -7.13 2.57 18.46
CA THR A 209 -8.40 3.26 18.68
C THR A 209 -8.77 4.12 17.50
N ILE A 210 -10.07 4.33 17.30
CA ILE A 210 -10.61 5.15 16.21
C ILE A 210 -11.51 6.23 16.80
N GLN A 211 -11.34 7.46 16.35
CA GLN A 211 -12.20 8.60 16.62
C GLN A 211 -12.87 9.08 15.34
N HIS A 212 -14.15 9.38 15.42
CA HIS A 212 -14.91 10.07 14.37
C HIS A 212 -14.87 11.56 14.64
N LEU A 213 -14.15 12.31 13.81
CA LEU A 213 -13.90 13.73 13.97
C LEU A 213 -15.00 14.63 13.34
N GLY A 214 -15.80 14.06 12.44
CA GLY A 214 -16.85 14.75 11.69
C GLY A 214 -17.28 13.93 10.47
N ALA A 215 -18.17 14.45 9.67
CA ALA A 215 -18.65 13.73 8.48
C ALA A 215 -17.47 13.27 7.60
N GLY A 216 -17.33 11.96 7.45
CA GLY A 216 -16.28 11.32 6.65
C GLY A 216 -14.88 11.41 7.21
N ARG A 217 -14.64 12.01 8.39
CA ARG A 217 -13.29 12.23 8.93
C ARG A 217 -13.01 11.39 10.17
N TYR A 218 -11.89 10.73 10.18
CA TYR A 218 -11.49 9.79 11.23
C TYR A 218 -10.04 9.99 11.63
N GLU A 219 -9.75 9.71 12.90
CA GLU A 219 -8.41 9.56 13.42
C GLU A 219 -8.25 8.12 13.91
N VAL A 220 -7.23 7.43 13.43
CA VAL A 220 -6.81 6.12 13.91
C VAL A 220 -5.53 6.33 14.72
N PHE A 221 -5.57 6.04 16.01
CA PHE A 221 -4.39 6.05 16.86
C PHE A 221 -3.80 4.65 16.96
N LEU A 222 -2.52 4.53 16.61
CA LEU A 222 -1.71 3.32 16.66
C LEU A 222 -0.70 3.48 17.80
N PRO A 223 -0.94 2.92 19.00
CA PRO A 223 -0.01 3.02 20.12
C PRO A 223 1.24 2.18 19.88
N GLY A 224 2.40 2.69 20.27
CA GLY A 224 3.66 1.97 20.08
C GLY A 224 4.86 2.91 20.03
N PRO A 225 5.96 2.48 19.38
CA PRO A 225 7.07 3.35 19.08
C PRO A 225 6.60 4.56 18.25
N VAL A 226 7.18 5.72 18.54
CA VAL A 226 6.96 6.90 17.71
C VAL A 226 7.71 6.70 16.41
N VAL A 227 6.99 6.52 15.31
CA VAL A 227 7.55 6.28 13.98
C VAL A 227 7.13 7.46 13.11
N ALA A 228 8.09 8.25 12.65
CA ALA A 228 7.83 9.39 11.77
C ALA A 228 7.86 9.02 10.28
N ASP A 229 8.05 7.74 9.98
CA ASP A 229 8.22 7.16 8.66
C ASP A 229 7.07 6.22 8.30
N GLY A 230 7.22 5.46 7.24
CA GLY A 230 6.28 4.42 6.84
C GLY A 230 5.33 4.80 5.72
N SER A 231 4.37 3.92 5.50
CA SER A 231 3.36 4.00 4.44
C SER A 231 1.99 3.61 4.97
N VAL A 232 0.95 4.27 4.49
CA VAL A 232 -0.45 3.98 4.86
C VAL A 232 -1.23 3.58 3.61
N LYS A 233 -2.03 2.52 3.72
CA LYS A 233 -3.03 2.15 2.73
C LYS A 233 -4.41 2.24 3.35
N VAL A 234 -5.37 2.74 2.58
CA VAL A 234 -6.77 2.85 2.99
C VAL A 234 -7.67 2.34 1.88
N THR A 235 -8.53 1.41 2.18
CA THR A 235 -9.56 0.92 1.26
C THR A 235 -10.94 1.14 1.86
N ALA A 236 -11.85 1.76 1.14
CA ALA A 236 -13.24 1.87 1.56
C ALA A 236 -13.90 0.49 1.69
N TYR A 237 -14.80 0.34 2.68
CA TYR A 237 -15.47 -0.92 2.95
C TYR A 237 -16.98 -0.78 2.83
N GLY A 238 -17.58 -1.63 2.01
CA GLY A 238 -19.04 -1.69 1.79
C GLY A 238 -19.40 -1.86 0.33
N SER A 239 -20.70 -2.02 0.07
CA SER A 239 -21.26 -2.18 -1.28
C SER A 239 -21.77 -0.86 -1.86
N ASN A 240 -21.20 0.26 -1.44
CA ASN A 240 -21.44 1.59 -2.00
C ASN A 240 -20.18 2.09 -2.72
N ALA A 241 -20.34 3.09 -3.56
CA ALA A 241 -19.26 3.69 -4.34
C ALA A 241 -18.52 4.82 -3.61
N ASN A 242 -18.60 4.87 -2.27
CA ASN A 242 -17.77 5.80 -1.50
C ASN A 242 -16.31 5.38 -1.57
N PHE A 243 -15.41 6.33 -1.49
CA PHE A 243 -13.98 6.09 -1.42
C PHE A 243 -13.38 6.73 -0.18
N CYS A 244 -12.25 6.23 0.26
CA CYS A 244 -11.51 6.76 1.39
C CYS A 244 -10.05 6.97 0.99
N GLN A 245 -9.41 7.97 1.57
CA GLN A 245 -8.03 8.32 1.33
C GLN A 245 -7.33 8.64 2.64
N VAL A 246 -6.01 8.70 2.61
CA VAL A 246 -5.20 9.20 3.72
C VAL A 246 -5.19 10.72 3.67
N ASP A 247 -5.66 11.41 4.73
CA ASP A 247 -5.44 12.85 4.85
C ASP A 247 -3.98 13.13 5.25
N GLN A 248 -3.52 12.50 6.34
CA GLN A 248 -2.14 12.55 6.80
C GLN A 248 -1.84 11.46 7.81
N TRP A 249 -0.55 11.17 8.06
CA TRP A 249 -0.12 10.47 9.26
C TRP A 249 1.00 11.25 9.93
N ILE A 250 0.99 11.27 11.25
CA ILE A 250 1.94 12.02 12.06
C ILE A 250 2.36 11.22 13.28
N ALA A 251 3.62 11.41 13.67
CA ALA A 251 4.10 10.87 14.93
C ALA A 251 3.31 11.45 16.10
N ALA A 252 2.86 10.60 17.01
CA ALA A 252 2.18 10.94 18.24
C ALA A 252 2.85 10.20 19.41
N SER A 253 3.01 10.81 20.55
CA SER A 253 3.65 10.13 21.69
C SER A 253 2.60 9.65 22.69
N PRO A 254 2.52 8.33 22.97
CA PRO A 254 3.35 7.23 22.44
C PRO A 254 2.66 6.55 21.23
N GLY A 255 3.16 6.73 20.01
CA GLY A 255 2.64 6.05 18.81
C GLY A 255 2.49 6.96 17.61
N GLN A 256 1.41 6.73 16.86
CA GLN A 256 1.14 7.41 15.59
C GLN A 256 -0.35 7.66 15.39
N ASN A 257 -0.69 8.83 14.86
CA ASN A 257 -2.04 9.14 14.38
C ASN A 257 -2.08 9.05 12.85
N VAL A 258 -3.07 8.34 12.34
CA VAL A 258 -3.43 8.32 10.92
C VAL A 258 -4.79 8.98 10.76
N PHE A 259 -4.88 9.98 9.91
CA PHE A 259 -6.14 10.65 9.57
C PHE A 259 -6.64 10.12 8.24
N VAL A 260 -7.92 9.74 8.22
CA VAL A 260 -8.59 9.16 7.05
C VAL A 260 -9.79 10.01 6.71
N ASP A 261 -9.89 10.41 5.46
CA ASP A 261 -11.05 11.10 4.91
C ASP A 261 -11.80 10.18 3.93
N CYS A 262 -13.11 10.09 4.08
CA CYS A 262 -13.99 9.32 3.19
C CYS A 262 -15.01 10.24 2.53
N PHE A 263 -15.32 9.94 1.27
CA PHE A 263 -16.15 10.77 0.41
C PHE A 263 -17.18 9.94 -0.36
N SER A 264 -18.29 10.58 -0.73
CA SER A 264 -19.17 10.06 -1.76
C SER A 264 -18.53 10.20 -3.15
N PRO A 265 -19.07 9.56 -4.20
CA PRO A 265 -18.60 9.77 -5.57
C PRO A 265 -18.55 11.23 -6.03
N ALA A 266 -19.41 12.08 -5.45
CA ALA A 266 -19.43 13.52 -5.74
C ALA A 266 -18.38 14.33 -4.95
N GLY A 267 -17.50 13.70 -4.18
CA GLY A 267 -16.50 14.37 -3.35
C GLY A 267 -17.05 15.01 -2.07
N THR A 268 -18.30 14.73 -1.70
CA THR A 268 -18.85 15.21 -0.44
C THR A 268 -18.41 14.30 0.71
N PRO A 269 -17.91 14.83 1.85
CA PRO A 269 -17.56 14.01 3.00
C PRO A 269 -18.71 13.08 3.40
N ALA A 270 -18.42 11.80 3.57
CA ALA A 270 -19.40 10.75 3.80
C ALA A 270 -18.89 9.75 4.84
N ASN A 271 -19.68 9.51 5.88
CA ASN A 271 -19.33 8.49 6.86
C ASN A 271 -19.31 7.12 6.17
N ASN A 272 -18.15 6.47 6.19
CA ASN A 272 -17.94 5.17 5.58
C ASN A 272 -17.08 4.28 6.47
N ARG A 273 -17.24 2.97 6.33
CA ARG A 273 -16.31 1.98 6.87
C ARG A 273 -15.08 1.91 5.97
N PHE A 274 -13.95 1.53 6.54
CA PHE A 274 -12.72 1.34 5.78
C PHE A 274 -11.80 0.31 6.45
N THR A 275 -10.89 -0.24 5.68
CA THR A 275 -9.69 -0.89 6.17
C THR A 275 -8.53 0.10 6.08
N MET A 276 -7.62 0.04 7.02
CA MET A 276 -6.40 0.84 7.01
C MET A 276 -5.25 -0.03 7.48
N THR A 277 -4.15 0.02 6.73
CA THR A 277 -2.89 -0.64 7.06
C THR A 277 -1.78 0.39 7.10
N PHE A 278 -0.97 0.33 8.15
CA PHE A 278 0.27 1.09 8.31
C PHE A 278 1.44 0.13 8.31
N THR A 279 2.48 0.42 7.52
CA THR A 279 3.74 -0.33 7.48
C THR A 279 4.92 0.61 7.59
N ALA A 280 5.98 0.20 8.31
CA ALA A 280 7.25 0.92 8.37
C ALA A 280 8.40 -0.08 8.41
N SER A 281 9.34 0.05 7.46
CA SER A 281 10.39 -0.93 7.20
C SER A 281 9.84 -2.35 7.03
N ASP A 282 8.69 -2.45 6.36
CA ASP A 282 7.88 -3.65 6.19
C ASP A 282 6.87 -3.46 5.04
N ASP A 283 6.13 -4.49 4.70
CA ASP A 283 5.06 -4.49 3.71
C ASP A 283 3.81 -5.24 4.20
N LEU A 284 2.79 -5.36 3.35
CA LEU A 284 1.54 -6.05 3.69
C LEU A 284 1.69 -7.57 3.82
N LEU A 285 2.72 -8.16 3.23
CA LEU A 285 3.00 -9.59 3.34
C LEU A 285 3.90 -9.90 4.56
N GLY A 286 4.53 -8.88 5.16
CA GLY A 286 5.47 -9.05 6.26
C GLY A 286 6.59 -10.02 5.87
N ASP A 287 6.91 -10.97 6.75
CA ASP A 287 7.96 -11.97 6.47
C ASP A 287 7.62 -12.92 5.29
N GLY A 288 6.46 -12.77 4.65
CA GLY A 288 6.06 -13.54 3.48
C GLY A 288 6.50 -12.96 2.13
N ALA A 289 7.01 -11.72 2.10
CA ALA A 289 7.51 -11.12 0.89
C ALA A 289 8.92 -11.61 0.54
N SER A 290 9.17 -11.85 -0.75
CA SER A 290 10.51 -12.09 -1.29
C SER A 290 11.19 -10.76 -1.64
N PHE A 291 10.41 -9.83 -2.19
CA PHE A 291 10.79 -8.47 -2.51
C PHE A 291 9.63 -7.53 -2.22
N SER A 292 9.94 -6.35 -1.76
CA SER A 292 8.91 -5.33 -1.56
C SER A 292 9.50 -3.93 -1.45
N GLY A 293 8.63 -2.93 -1.66
CA GLY A 293 8.98 -1.55 -1.44
C GLY A 293 7.74 -0.67 -1.32
N TYR A 294 7.88 0.43 -0.61
CA TYR A 294 6.87 1.49 -0.58
C TYR A 294 7.48 2.86 -0.76
N LEU A 295 6.66 3.80 -1.16
CA LEU A 295 7.04 5.21 -1.19
C LEU A 295 5.82 6.13 -1.01
N TRP A 296 6.09 7.35 -0.55
CA TRP A 296 5.16 8.46 -0.59
C TRP A 296 5.48 9.36 -1.78
N GLY A 297 4.56 9.43 -2.73
CA GLY A 297 4.61 10.33 -3.88
C GLY A 297 4.30 11.77 -3.45
N ASN A 298 5.30 12.47 -2.91
CA ASN A 298 5.14 13.75 -2.21
C ASN A 298 5.45 14.99 -3.06
N ASP A 299 5.81 14.82 -4.32
CA ASP A 299 6.05 15.93 -5.26
C ASP A 299 5.49 15.61 -6.67
N PRO A 300 4.16 15.57 -6.83
CA PRO A 300 3.51 15.12 -8.07
C PRO A 300 3.72 16.08 -9.24
N THR A 301 4.30 17.25 -9.02
CA THR A 301 4.56 18.27 -10.06
C THR A 301 5.96 18.20 -10.64
N SER A 302 6.91 17.59 -9.95
CA SER A 302 8.28 17.43 -10.42
C SER A 302 8.37 16.32 -11.47
N SER A 303 9.20 16.55 -12.51
CA SER A 303 9.37 15.57 -13.60
C SER A 303 10.03 14.27 -13.15
N THR A 304 10.94 14.33 -12.18
CA THR A 304 11.55 13.17 -11.52
C THR A 304 12.10 13.62 -10.18
N TYR A 305 11.87 12.82 -9.14
CA TYR A 305 12.36 13.11 -7.78
C TYR A 305 12.55 11.83 -6.98
N THR A 306 13.28 11.96 -5.90
CA THR A 306 13.44 10.94 -4.88
C THR A 306 12.56 11.31 -3.69
N PRO A 307 11.62 10.46 -3.27
CA PRO A 307 10.86 10.67 -2.04
C PRO A 307 11.79 10.84 -0.83
N ALA A 308 11.32 11.53 0.21
CA ALA A 308 12.11 11.69 1.44
C ALA A 308 12.41 10.29 2.04
N ALA A 309 13.67 10.09 2.50
CA ALA A 309 14.19 8.80 2.92
C ALA A 309 13.33 8.10 4.00
N GLN A 310 12.70 8.85 4.89
CA GLN A 310 11.80 8.31 5.91
C GLN A 310 10.46 7.78 5.37
N TYR A 311 10.10 8.13 4.13
CA TYR A 311 8.84 7.75 3.50
C TYR A 311 9.04 6.85 2.28
N GLN A 312 10.14 6.14 2.25
CA GLN A 312 10.42 5.12 1.27
C GLN A 312 11.17 3.94 1.90
N PHE A 313 10.98 2.79 1.35
CA PHE A 313 11.62 1.54 1.76
C PHE A 313 11.66 0.60 0.58
N ASP A 314 12.69 -0.20 0.47
CA ASP A 314 12.71 -1.42 -0.32
C ASP A 314 13.60 -2.49 0.34
N THR A 315 13.36 -3.74 -0.01
CA THR A 315 14.09 -4.89 0.55
C THR A 315 15.53 -4.97 0.05
N ALA A 316 15.85 -4.36 -1.10
CA ALA A 316 17.23 -4.25 -1.60
C ALA A 316 18.05 -3.16 -0.89
N GLY A 317 17.40 -2.32 -0.06
CA GLY A 317 18.05 -1.20 0.64
C GLY A 317 18.52 -0.10 -0.32
N THR A 318 17.80 0.08 -1.43
CA THR A 318 18.11 1.10 -2.44
C THR A 318 17.27 2.36 -2.23
N THR A 319 17.27 3.25 -3.19
CA THR A 319 16.51 4.49 -3.13
C THR A 319 15.50 4.51 -4.26
N ALA A 320 14.22 4.53 -3.92
CA ALA A 320 13.14 4.64 -4.88
C ALA A 320 13.11 6.01 -5.57
N THR A 321 12.57 6.05 -6.77
CA THR A 321 12.36 7.28 -7.53
C THR A 321 10.92 7.34 -8.03
N VAL A 322 10.43 8.57 -8.22
CA VAL A 322 9.17 8.81 -8.92
C VAL A 322 9.44 9.66 -10.15
N THR A 323 8.93 9.21 -11.28
CA THR A 323 9.01 9.94 -12.57
C THR A 323 7.60 10.27 -13.03
N LYS A 324 7.31 11.55 -13.22
CA LYS A 324 6.06 11.99 -13.85
C LYS A 324 6.08 11.60 -15.33
N LEU A 325 5.04 10.94 -15.79
CA LEU A 325 4.93 10.50 -17.17
C LEU A 325 4.22 11.58 -18.01
N PRO A 326 4.93 12.31 -18.89
CA PRO A 326 4.31 13.31 -19.73
C PRO A 326 3.47 12.66 -20.86
N PRO A 327 2.39 13.36 -21.33
CA PRO A 327 2.07 14.76 -21.06
C PRO A 327 1.05 14.98 -19.91
N ASN A 328 0.61 13.95 -19.22
CA ASN A 328 -0.58 13.99 -18.37
C ASN A 328 -0.27 14.46 -16.93
N PRO A 329 -1.13 15.29 -16.32
CA PRO A 329 -1.13 15.43 -14.87
C PRO A 329 -1.55 14.12 -14.21
N GLY A 330 -1.29 13.95 -12.91
CA GLY A 330 -1.80 12.83 -12.11
C GLY A 330 -1.20 11.47 -12.41
N GLU A 331 -0.18 11.37 -13.25
CA GLU A 331 0.47 10.13 -13.64
C GLU A 331 1.92 10.12 -13.15
N GLY A 332 2.25 9.20 -12.24
CA GLY A 332 3.58 9.04 -11.67
C GLY A 332 4.02 7.58 -11.70
N GLN A 333 5.21 7.31 -12.24
CA GLN A 333 5.83 6.00 -12.18
C GLN A 333 6.71 5.92 -10.93
N ALA A 334 6.34 5.08 -10.00
CA ALA A 334 7.18 4.65 -8.89
C ALA A 334 8.18 3.60 -9.38
N SER A 335 9.45 3.69 -8.98
CA SER A 335 10.48 2.72 -9.36
C SER A 335 11.38 2.37 -8.18
N TRP A 336 11.57 1.07 -7.97
CA TRP A 336 12.43 0.48 -6.95
C TRP A 336 13.60 -0.22 -7.64
N PRO A 337 14.83 0.31 -7.53
CA PRO A 337 16.00 -0.26 -8.19
C PRO A 337 16.39 -1.62 -7.63
N ASN A 338 16.88 -2.51 -8.50
CA ASN A 338 17.35 -3.86 -8.14
C ASN A 338 16.31 -4.79 -7.51
N GLU A 339 15.04 -4.48 -7.67
CA GLU A 339 13.90 -5.26 -7.16
C GLU A 339 13.15 -6.00 -8.29
N ALA A 340 13.73 -6.11 -9.49
CA ALA A 340 13.02 -6.65 -10.65
C ALA A 340 12.73 -8.14 -10.49
N ASP A 341 11.49 -8.48 -10.41
CA ASP A 341 10.97 -9.84 -10.47
C ASP A 341 10.07 -10.10 -11.71
N GLY A 342 10.14 -9.22 -12.69
CA GLY A 342 9.61 -9.45 -14.03
C GLY A 342 8.08 -9.41 -14.15
N ASP A 343 7.45 -8.29 -13.96
CA ASP A 343 6.00 -8.08 -14.08
C ASP A 343 5.20 -8.98 -13.11
N GLN A 344 5.67 -9.15 -11.88
CA GLN A 344 5.05 -9.99 -10.85
C GLN A 344 4.72 -9.18 -9.60
N GLY A 345 3.80 -9.71 -8.78
CA GLY A 345 3.49 -9.15 -7.48
C GLY A 345 2.14 -8.47 -7.41
N ASP A 346 1.97 -7.73 -6.33
CA ASP A 346 0.82 -6.89 -6.03
C ASP A 346 1.27 -5.46 -5.80
N GLN A 347 0.53 -4.52 -6.33
CA GLN A 347 0.74 -3.11 -6.04
C GLN A 347 -0.53 -2.52 -5.43
N GLN A 348 -0.38 -1.77 -4.36
CA GLN A 348 -1.47 -1.05 -3.70
C GLN A 348 -1.19 0.44 -3.73
N GLY A 349 -2.22 1.24 -4.00
CA GLY A 349 -2.11 2.70 -4.06
C GLY A 349 -3.25 3.39 -3.31
N THR A 350 -2.96 4.53 -2.67
CA THR A 350 -3.95 5.34 -1.96
C THR A 350 -3.63 6.81 -2.13
N ALA A 351 -4.63 7.65 -2.46
CA ALA A 351 -4.48 9.10 -2.50
C ALA A 351 -4.17 9.67 -1.11
N TYR A 352 -3.42 10.77 -1.08
CA TYR A 352 -3.03 11.46 0.14
C TYR A 352 -3.37 12.95 0.07
N GLY A 353 -3.87 13.49 1.19
CA GLY A 353 -4.25 14.88 1.36
C GLY A 353 -5.75 15.05 1.59
N SER A 354 -6.20 16.28 1.79
CA SER A 354 -7.59 16.61 2.14
C SER A 354 -8.49 16.89 0.93
N THR A 355 -7.91 17.00 -0.27
CA THR A 355 -8.70 17.17 -1.51
C THR A 355 -9.21 15.81 -1.95
N PRO A 356 -10.55 15.66 -2.19
CA PRO A 356 -11.11 14.39 -2.64
C PRO A 356 -10.45 13.90 -3.93
N ALA A 357 -9.76 12.77 -3.83
CA ALA A 357 -9.07 12.13 -4.94
C ALA A 357 -9.05 10.61 -4.73
N HIS A 358 -8.94 9.85 -5.80
CA HIS A 358 -8.64 8.44 -5.73
C HIS A 358 -7.50 8.10 -6.68
N CYS A 359 -6.66 7.17 -6.27
CA CYS A 359 -5.56 6.70 -7.10
C CYS A 359 -5.77 5.21 -7.42
N ILE A 360 -5.40 4.86 -8.64
CA ILE A 360 -5.35 3.49 -9.15
C ILE A 360 -3.92 3.19 -9.57
N ILE A 361 -3.67 1.96 -9.92
CA ILE A 361 -2.35 1.51 -10.34
C ILE A 361 -2.39 0.89 -11.74
N ASP A 362 -1.26 0.91 -12.45
CA ASP A 362 -1.00 0.09 -13.63
C ASP A 362 0.41 -0.51 -13.47
N GLY A 363 0.45 -1.73 -13.01
CA GLY A 363 1.69 -2.42 -12.64
C GLY A 363 1.40 -3.61 -11.72
N PRO A 364 2.42 -4.28 -11.22
CA PRO A 364 3.86 -4.00 -11.34
C PRO A 364 4.46 -4.32 -12.70
N ILE A 365 5.56 -3.66 -13.05
CA ILE A 365 6.23 -3.77 -14.34
C ILE A 365 7.75 -3.86 -14.15
N GLY A 366 8.38 -4.95 -14.57
CA GLY A 366 9.84 -5.07 -14.57
C GLY A 366 10.49 -4.22 -15.66
N ILE A 367 11.31 -3.24 -15.32
CA ILE A 367 11.98 -2.34 -16.26
C ILE A 367 13.49 -2.30 -16.03
N ASN A 368 14.28 -2.90 -16.94
CA ASN A 368 15.75 -2.84 -16.91
C ASN A 368 16.40 -3.29 -15.60
N GLY A 369 15.85 -4.29 -14.92
CA GLY A 369 16.36 -4.76 -13.63
C GLY A 369 15.85 -3.97 -12.43
N ASN A 370 14.82 -3.16 -12.61
CA ASN A 370 14.11 -2.46 -11.54
C ASN A 370 12.65 -2.87 -11.57
N GLU A 371 12.02 -2.86 -10.42
CA GLU A 371 10.57 -2.91 -10.34
C GLU A 371 9.99 -1.50 -10.48
N ALA A 372 8.89 -1.37 -11.17
CA ALA A 372 8.18 -0.12 -11.35
C ALA A 372 6.66 -0.35 -11.38
N GLY A 373 5.91 0.69 -11.08
CA GLY A 373 4.46 0.66 -11.23
C GLY A 373 3.91 2.07 -11.36
N ASP A 374 2.99 2.24 -12.29
CA ASP A 374 2.38 3.53 -12.54
C ASP A 374 1.23 3.76 -11.56
N VAL A 375 1.12 4.98 -11.08
CA VAL A 375 0.03 5.45 -10.22
C VAL A 375 -0.69 6.56 -10.95
N PHE A 376 -1.99 6.39 -11.14
CA PHE A 376 -2.87 7.38 -11.76
C PHE A 376 -3.82 7.90 -10.70
N CYS A 377 -3.84 9.21 -10.49
CA CYS A 377 -4.75 9.83 -9.55
C CYS A 377 -5.76 10.72 -10.27
N PHE A 378 -6.99 10.70 -9.79
CA PHE A 378 -8.13 11.37 -10.42
C PHE A 378 -8.91 12.20 -9.43
N ASP A 379 -9.48 13.29 -9.93
CA ASP A 379 -10.52 14.04 -9.22
C ASP A 379 -11.87 13.29 -9.26
N THR A 380 -12.87 13.84 -8.58
CA THR A 380 -14.24 13.27 -8.53
C THR A 380 -15.01 13.36 -9.84
N SER A 381 -14.50 14.06 -10.84
CA SER A 381 -15.03 14.11 -12.20
C SER A 381 -14.35 13.13 -13.15
N GLY A 382 -13.31 12.42 -12.67
CA GLY A 382 -12.53 11.47 -13.45
C GLY A 382 -11.43 12.11 -14.30
N ASN A 383 -11.08 13.37 -14.03
CA ASN A 383 -9.92 13.98 -14.64
C ASN A 383 -8.66 13.62 -13.87
N LEU A 384 -7.57 13.40 -14.58
CA LEU A 384 -6.25 13.22 -13.98
C LEU A 384 -5.88 14.43 -13.11
N LEU A 385 -5.36 14.18 -11.92
CA LEU A 385 -5.08 15.17 -10.89
C LEU A 385 -3.69 14.98 -10.30
N ASP A 386 -2.82 15.99 -10.42
CA ASP A 386 -1.58 16.02 -9.66
C ASP A 386 -1.90 16.10 -8.17
N THR A 387 -1.83 14.99 -7.47
CA THR A 387 -2.06 14.88 -6.03
C THR A 387 -1.02 13.98 -5.39
N LEU A 388 -0.87 14.08 -4.08
CA LEU A 388 0.01 13.20 -3.32
C LEU A 388 -0.62 11.80 -3.23
N TYR A 389 0.23 10.77 -3.08
CA TYR A 389 -0.23 9.39 -2.92
C TYR A 389 0.79 8.54 -2.17
N THR A 390 0.35 7.44 -1.63
CA THR A 390 1.23 6.36 -1.17
C THR A 390 1.06 5.16 -2.08
N THR A 391 2.15 4.50 -2.41
CA THR A 391 2.11 3.23 -3.12
C THR A 391 3.06 2.23 -2.51
N GLN A 392 2.73 0.96 -2.61
CA GLN A 392 3.52 -0.16 -2.13
C GLN A 392 3.45 -1.28 -3.14
N TRP A 393 4.58 -1.88 -3.41
CA TRP A 393 4.72 -3.09 -4.22
C TRP A 393 5.29 -4.22 -3.38
N MET A 394 4.90 -5.46 -3.69
CA MET A 394 5.36 -6.65 -2.98
C MET A 394 5.19 -7.90 -3.84
N VAL A 395 6.11 -8.85 -3.67
CA VAL A 395 6.06 -10.19 -4.26
C VAL A 395 6.33 -11.25 -3.20
N GLY A 396 5.56 -12.35 -3.21
CA GLY A 396 5.63 -13.43 -2.23
C GLY A 396 6.24 -14.74 -2.75
#